data_b4c5cd903063f1bfc4471ee9fd2f2071
#
_entry.id   b4c5cd903063f1bfc4471ee9fd2f2071
#
_cell.length_a   1.000
_cell.length_b   1.000
_cell.length_c   1.000
_cell.angle_alpha   90.00
_cell.angle_beta   90.00
_cell.angle_gamma   90.00
#
_symmetry.space_group_name_H-M   'P 1'
#
loop_
_entity.id
_entity.type
_entity.pdbx_description
1 polymer ?
#
loop_
_entity_poly.entity_id
_entity_poly.type
_entity_poly.pdbx_seq_one_letter_code
_entity_poly.pdbx_strand_id
1 'polypeptide(L)'
;MDFKENYYFEKYEQLAVLADTQKCKTILSRNTDTNEIVVFKVMDKHGLDVYDRLKDLNNSNIVDVMDCFLHEDKCVAVEEFVNGKRLCDVLQKNIPVEVIVDYVRQICNGLKEVHNKNIVHRDLQPKNIIVDRHNHITIIDFDIARIRKEEADSDTEFLGTVGY
;
A
#
# COMPACT_ATOMS: atom_id res chain seq x y z
N MET A 1 0.61 26.99 3.30
CA MET A 1 1.40 25.80 2.90
C MET A 1 2.06 25.25 4.15
N ASP A 2 1.76 24.05 4.52
CA ASP A 2 2.31 23.45 5.74
C ASP A 2 3.80 23.11 5.50
N PHE A 3 4.61 23.12 6.57
CA PHE A 3 6.06 22.80 6.51
C PHE A 3 6.34 21.42 5.88
N LYS A 4 5.48 20.44 6.16
CA LYS A 4 5.57 19.10 5.58
C LYS A 4 5.38 19.07 4.07
N GLU A 5 4.40 19.81 3.55
CA GLU A 5 4.12 19.92 2.12
C GLU A 5 5.34 20.45 1.36
N ASN A 6 5.91 21.58 1.83
CA ASN A 6 7.09 22.17 1.21
C ASN A 6 8.27 21.20 1.18
N TYR A 7 8.49 20.46 2.28
CA TYR A 7 9.57 19.49 2.36
C TYR A 7 9.48 18.44 1.24
N TYR A 8 8.32 17.81 1.05
CA TYR A 8 8.16 16.76 0.04
C TYR A 8 8.26 17.31 -1.39
N PHE A 9 7.71 18.46 -1.68
CA PHE A 9 7.80 19.07 -3.02
C PHE A 9 9.21 19.56 -3.37
N GLU A 10 9.99 20.02 -2.40
CA GLU A 10 11.36 20.49 -2.62
C GLU A 10 12.39 19.34 -2.66
N LYS A 11 12.14 18.27 -1.93
CA LYS A 11 13.10 17.18 -1.71
C LYS A 11 12.88 15.95 -2.58
N TYR A 12 11.76 15.85 -3.27
CA TYR A 12 11.46 14.68 -4.09
C TYR A 12 11.18 15.07 -5.54
N GLU A 13 11.94 14.49 -6.47
CA GLU A 13 11.66 14.60 -7.89
C GLU A 13 10.79 13.45 -8.38
N GLN A 14 9.80 13.75 -9.19
CA GLN A 14 8.98 12.72 -9.83
C GLN A 14 9.77 12.00 -10.91
N LEU A 15 9.86 10.68 -10.82
CA LEU A 15 10.48 9.82 -11.85
C LEU A 15 9.47 9.29 -12.85
N ALA A 16 8.30 8.81 -12.38
CA ALA A 16 7.26 8.23 -13.23
C ALA A 16 5.89 8.30 -12.56
N VAL A 17 4.84 8.30 -13.38
CA VAL A 17 3.47 8.00 -12.93
C VAL A 17 3.23 6.52 -13.15
N LEU A 18 3.05 5.75 -12.07
CA LEU A 18 2.83 4.31 -12.11
C LEU A 18 1.36 3.96 -12.37
N ALA A 19 0.44 4.77 -11.86
CA ALA A 19 -0.99 4.67 -12.10
C ALA A 19 -1.64 6.05 -11.98
N ASP A 20 -2.68 6.30 -12.78
CA ASP A 20 -3.50 7.50 -12.69
C ASP A 20 -4.96 7.09 -12.92
N THR A 21 -5.73 7.00 -11.85
CA THR A 21 -7.12 6.59 -11.83
C THR A 21 -7.98 7.69 -11.22
N GLN A 22 -9.30 7.58 -11.35
CA GLN A 22 -10.21 8.52 -10.68
C GLN A 22 -10.10 8.50 -9.15
N LYS A 23 -9.62 7.39 -8.56
CA LYS A 23 -9.56 7.19 -7.10
C LYS A 23 -8.19 7.50 -6.50
N CYS A 24 -7.13 7.16 -7.21
CA CYS A 24 -5.76 7.32 -6.73
C CYS A 24 -4.79 7.56 -7.89
N LYS A 25 -3.84 8.47 -7.67
CA LYS A 25 -2.65 8.66 -8.51
C LYS A 25 -1.43 8.16 -7.76
N THR A 26 -0.68 7.24 -8.38
CA THR A 26 0.53 6.63 -7.83
C THR A 26 1.75 7.12 -8.57
N ILE A 27 2.70 7.71 -7.86
CA ILE A 27 3.86 8.39 -8.43
C ILE A 27 5.14 7.79 -7.83
N LEU A 28 6.05 7.34 -8.68
CA LEU A 28 7.41 6.98 -8.27
C LEU A 28 8.25 8.25 -8.17
N SER A 29 8.91 8.44 -7.06
CA SER A 29 9.74 9.63 -6.81
C SER A 29 11.07 9.26 -6.17
N ARG A 30 12.03 10.15 -6.28
CA ARG A 30 13.36 10.02 -5.70
C ARG A 30 13.67 11.20 -4.80
N ASN A 31 14.15 10.92 -3.60
CA ASN A 31 14.70 11.95 -2.74
C ASN A 31 16.01 12.49 -3.36
N THR A 32 16.09 13.79 -3.56
CA THR A 32 17.24 14.45 -4.24
C THR A 32 18.51 14.45 -3.39
N ASP A 33 18.38 14.36 -2.07
CA ASP A 33 19.52 14.38 -1.15
C ASP A 33 20.05 12.94 -0.89
N THR A 34 19.17 11.97 -0.68
CA THR A 34 19.54 10.60 -0.27
C THR A 34 19.53 9.61 -1.43
N ASN A 35 18.95 9.96 -2.58
CA ASN A 35 18.64 9.07 -3.69
C ASN A 35 17.66 7.92 -3.35
N GLU A 36 17.00 7.98 -2.21
CA GLU A 36 15.99 7.02 -1.82
C GLU A 36 14.78 7.08 -2.75
N ILE A 37 14.29 5.92 -3.17
CA ILE A 37 13.11 5.80 -4.02
C ILE A 37 11.89 5.56 -3.14
N VAL A 38 10.84 6.34 -3.35
CA VAL A 38 9.56 6.25 -2.65
C VAL A 38 8.39 6.25 -3.61
N VAL A 39 7.23 5.85 -3.12
CA VAL A 39 5.96 5.90 -3.85
C VAL A 39 5.04 6.91 -3.16
N PHE A 40 4.62 7.94 -3.91
CA PHE A 40 3.55 8.82 -3.47
C PHE A 40 2.22 8.29 -3.97
N LYS A 41 1.24 8.26 -3.08
CA LYS A 41 -0.16 7.97 -3.39
C LYS A 41 -0.99 9.20 -3.07
N VAL A 42 -1.69 9.73 -4.09
CA VAL A 42 -2.57 10.89 -3.94
C VAL A 42 -4.00 10.42 -4.17
N MET A 43 -4.82 10.48 -3.12
CA MET A 43 -6.16 9.92 -3.11
C MET A 43 -7.16 10.83 -2.40
N ASP A 44 -8.40 10.37 -2.27
CA ASP A 44 -9.41 11.08 -1.48
C ASP A 44 -8.98 11.20 -0.01
N LYS A 45 -9.33 12.31 0.63
CA LYS A 45 -8.98 12.62 2.03
C LYS A 45 -9.37 11.54 3.05
N HIS A 46 -10.38 10.73 2.73
CA HIS A 46 -10.78 9.61 3.60
C HIS A 46 -9.71 8.51 3.74
N GLY A 47 -8.71 8.49 2.86
CA GLY A 47 -7.55 7.63 2.99
C GLY A 47 -6.66 7.97 4.19
N LEU A 48 -6.68 9.22 4.68
CA LEU A 48 -5.78 9.69 5.72
C LEU A 48 -5.85 8.83 7.00
N ASP A 49 -7.06 8.52 7.47
CA ASP A 49 -7.24 7.73 8.71
C ASP A 49 -6.67 6.30 8.58
N VAL A 50 -6.75 5.72 7.38
CA VAL A 50 -6.20 4.39 7.10
C VAL A 50 -4.68 4.46 7.09
N TYR A 51 -4.11 5.40 6.34
CA TYR A 51 -2.66 5.54 6.19
C TYR A 51 -1.98 6.00 7.48
N ASP A 52 -2.63 6.82 8.29
CA ASP A 52 -2.11 7.21 9.61
C ASP A 52 -1.99 6.01 10.57
N ARG A 53 -2.94 5.05 10.50
CA ARG A 53 -2.84 3.80 11.27
C ARG A 53 -1.81 2.83 10.68
N LEU A 54 -1.63 2.81 9.35
CA LEU A 54 -0.63 1.97 8.68
C LEU A 54 0.78 2.44 9.02
N LYS A 55 1.02 3.73 9.14
CA LYS A 55 2.31 4.32 9.52
C LYS A 55 2.87 3.78 10.84
N ASP A 56 1.99 3.41 11.75
CA ASP A 56 2.36 2.84 13.05
C ASP A 56 2.52 1.31 13.02
N LEU A 57 2.39 0.67 11.85
CA LEU A 57 2.60 -0.77 11.71
C LEU A 57 4.09 -1.09 11.52
N ASN A 58 4.58 -2.02 12.30
CA ASN A 58 5.93 -2.58 12.13
C ASN A 58 5.81 -4.05 11.73
N ASN A 59 5.56 -4.31 10.45
CA ASN A 59 5.44 -5.66 9.92
C ASN A 59 5.97 -5.71 8.49
N SER A 60 7.03 -6.46 8.24
CA SER A 60 7.71 -6.54 6.94
C SER A 60 6.86 -7.16 5.81
N ASN A 61 5.69 -7.74 6.12
CA ASN A 61 4.75 -8.24 5.12
C ASN A 61 3.71 -7.19 4.71
N ILE A 62 3.81 -5.96 5.22
CA ILE A 62 2.99 -4.81 4.84
C ILE A 62 3.93 -3.70 4.38
N VAL A 63 3.54 -2.98 3.33
CA VAL A 63 4.28 -1.81 2.84
C VAL A 63 4.50 -0.80 3.97
N ASP A 64 5.72 -0.32 4.12
CA ASP A 64 6.02 0.71 5.11
C ASP A 64 5.49 2.07 4.65
N VAL A 65 4.66 2.69 5.48
CA VAL A 65 4.14 4.03 5.27
C VAL A 65 5.01 5.01 6.05
N MET A 66 5.86 5.73 5.33
CA MET A 66 6.82 6.67 5.92
C MET A 66 6.13 7.92 6.46
N ASP A 67 5.13 8.43 5.74
CA ASP A 67 4.32 9.59 6.17
C ASP A 67 2.97 9.64 5.44
N CYS A 68 2.02 10.41 6.01
CA CYS A 68 0.78 10.78 5.34
C CYS A 68 0.31 12.16 5.81
N PHE A 69 -0.30 12.93 4.91
CA PHE A 69 -0.77 14.28 5.18
C PHE A 69 -1.89 14.70 4.21
N LEU A 70 -2.58 15.78 4.52
CA LEU A 70 -3.53 16.40 3.59
C LEU A 70 -2.85 17.48 2.76
N HIS A 71 -3.12 17.48 1.47
CA HIS A 71 -2.76 18.53 0.53
C HIS A 71 -3.94 18.81 -0.40
N GLU A 72 -4.42 20.05 -0.45
CA GLU A 72 -5.56 20.49 -1.30
C GLU A 72 -6.77 19.53 -1.24
N ASP A 73 -7.25 19.18 -0.03
CA ASP A 73 -8.36 18.23 0.20
C ASP A 73 -8.08 16.77 -0.29
N LYS A 74 -6.85 16.44 -0.61
CA LYS A 74 -6.39 15.07 -0.91
C LYS A 74 -5.51 14.52 0.20
N CYS A 75 -5.61 13.21 0.42
CA CYS A 75 -4.62 12.49 1.20
C CYS A 75 -3.42 12.20 0.31
N VAL A 76 -2.24 12.56 0.80
CA VAL A 76 -0.95 12.17 0.22
C VAL A 76 -0.30 11.20 1.18
N ALA A 77 -0.04 9.97 0.75
CA ALA A 77 0.73 8.98 1.48
C ALA A 77 2.09 8.77 0.81
N VAL A 78 3.13 8.60 1.62
CA VAL A 78 4.49 8.32 1.18
C VAL A 78 4.85 6.93 1.66
N GLU A 79 5.04 6.01 0.72
CA GLU A 79 5.35 4.60 0.96
C GLU A 79 6.77 4.28 0.53
N GLU A 80 7.37 3.26 1.15
CA GLU A 80 8.59 2.65 0.63
C GLU A 80 8.39 2.14 -0.80
N PHE A 81 9.44 2.14 -1.60
CA PHE A 81 9.43 1.42 -2.87
C PHE A 81 9.81 -0.05 -2.66
N VAL A 82 8.83 -0.93 -2.74
CA VAL A 82 9.04 -2.38 -2.61
C VAL A 82 9.63 -2.96 -3.89
N ASN A 83 10.89 -3.40 -3.85
CA ASN A 83 11.57 -3.98 -5.00
C ASN A 83 11.27 -5.47 -5.15
N GLY A 84 10.59 -5.87 -6.21
CA GLY A 84 10.24 -7.26 -6.45
C GLY A 84 9.37 -7.45 -7.70
N LYS A 85 8.73 -8.61 -7.78
CA LYS A 85 7.75 -8.96 -8.83
C LYS A 85 6.38 -9.11 -8.20
N ARG A 86 5.35 -8.76 -8.93
CA ARG A 86 3.97 -9.03 -8.48
C ARG A 86 3.76 -10.54 -8.35
N LEU A 87 3.05 -10.95 -7.32
CA LEU A 87 2.74 -12.37 -7.08
C LEU A 87 2.00 -13.00 -8.27
N CYS A 88 1.12 -12.26 -8.95
CA CYS A 88 0.47 -12.74 -10.18
C CYS A 88 1.47 -13.16 -11.27
N ASP A 89 2.60 -12.47 -11.41
CA ASP A 89 3.65 -12.80 -12.39
C ASP A 89 4.51 -13.98 -11.93
N VAL A 90 4.69 -14.09 -10.61
CA VAL A 90 5.42 -15.21 -10.00
C VAL A 90 4.63 -16.51 -10.14
N LEU A 91 3.31 -16.47 -9.93
CA LEU A 91 2.40 -17.62 -10.01
C LEU A 91 2.24 -18.21 -11.43
N GLN A 92 2.69 -17.50 -12.48
CA GLN A 92 2.72 -18.05 -13.84
C GLN A 92 3.78 -19.14 -14.03
N LYS A 93 4.65 -19.36 -13.05
CA LYS A 93 5.71 -20.35 -13.06
C LYS A 93 5.33 -21.56 -12.21
N ASN A 94 5.98 -22.70 -12.48
CA ASN A 94 5.89 -23.84 -11.56
C ASN A 94 6.59 -23.49 -10.25
N ILE A 95 5.79 -23.29 -9.20
CA ILE A 95 6.26 -22.99 -7.84
C ILE A 95 6.05 -24.20 -6.96
N PRO A 96 7.06 -24.63 -6.16
CA PRO A 96 6.88 -25.70 -5.18
C PRO A 96 5.77 -25.36 -4.19
N VAL A 97 5.00 -26.39 -3.78
CA VAL A 97 3.86 -26.21 -2.86
C VAL A 97 4.30 -25.60 -1.54
N GLU A 98 5.48 -25.95 -1.06
CA GLU A 98 6.07 -25.44 0.18
C GLU A 98 6.25 -23.92 0.14
N VAL A 99 6.66 -23.38 -1.01
CA VAL A 99 6.82 -21.94 -1.23
C VAL A 99 5.45 -21.23 -1.25
N ILE A 100 4.45 -21.86 -1.88
CA ILE A 100 3.07 -21.31 -1.89
C ILE A 100 2.52 -21.27 -0.47
N VAL A 101 2.71 -22.33 0.32
CA VAL A 101 2.29 -22.38 1.72
C VAL A 101 2.98 -21.28 2.53
N ASP A 102 4.26 -21.03 2.26
CA ASP A 102 4.99 -19.97 2.94
C ASP A 102 4.46 -18.57 2.55
N TYR A 103 4.15 -18.33 1.29
CA TYR A 103 3.52 -17.07 0.86
C TYR A 103 2.19 -16.85 1.59
N VAL A 104 1.33 -17.87 1.68
CA VAL A 104 0.05 -17.77 2.41
C VAL A 104 0.29 -17.43 3.89
N ARG A 105 1.29 -18.05 4.53
CA ARG A 105 1.64 -17.76 5.93
C ARG A 105 2.07 -16.31 6.11
N GLN A 106 2.90 -15.80 5.21
CA GLN A 106 3.37 -14.41 5.24
C GLN A 106 2.20 -13.44 5.01
N ILE A 107 1.28 -13.71 4.07
CA ILE A 107 0.06 -12.94 3.84
C ILE A 107 -0.78 -12.88 5.13
N CYS A 108 -1.03 -14.03 5.76
CA CYS A 108 -1.79 -14.09 7.01
C CYS A 108 -1.10 -13.30 8.14
N ASN A 109 0.23 -13.33 8.21
CA ASN A 109 1.00 -12.56 9.19
C ASN A 109 0.81 -11.05 9.00
N GLY A 110 0.92 -10.56 7.77
CA GLY A 110 0.67 -9.14 7.46
C GLY A 110 -0.77 -8.73 7.77
N LEU A 111 -1.75 -9.50 7.27
CA LEU A 111 -3.18 -9.19 7.47
C LEU A 111 -3.59 -9.21 8.94
N LYS A 112 -2.99 -10.05 9.77
CA LYS A 112 -3.25 -10.07 11.22
C LYS A 112 -2.99 -8.70 11.84
N GLU A 113 -1.86 -8.08 11.52
CA GLU A 113 -1.52 -6.76 12.09
C GLU A 113 -2.41 -5.66 11.53
N VAL A 114 -2.75 -5.71 10.25
CA VAL A 114 -3.72 -4.79 9.61
C VAL A 114 -5.09 -4.89 10.31
N HIS A 115 -5.58 -6.13 10.53
CA HIS A 115 -6.85 -6.36 11.22
C HIS A 115 -6.81 -5.95 12.71
N ASN A 116 -5.67 -6.08 13.38
CA ASN A 116 -5.48 -5.60 14.76
C ASN A 116 -5.64 -4.06 14.85
N LYS A 117 -5.37 -3.34 13.77
CA LYS A 117 -5.64 -1.89 13.65
C LYS A 117 -7.06 -1.57 13.17
N ASN A 118 -7.94 -2.57 13.11
CA ASN A 118 -9.30 -2.47 12.54
C ASN A 118 -9.33 -2.02 11.07
N ILE A 119 -8.28 -2.25 10.29
CA ILE A 119 -8.24 -1.96 8.87
C ILE A 119 -8.62 -3.22 8.09
N VAL A 120 -9.45 -3.07 7.06
CA VAL A 120 -9.78 -4.09 6.06
C VAL A 120 -9.24 -3.65 4.72
N HIS A 121 -8.42 -4.46 4.05
CA HIS A 121 -7.73 -4.14 2.81
C HIS A 121 -8.68 -3.94 1.61
N ARG A 122 -9.69 -4.81 1.47
CA ARG A 122 -10.79 -4.78 0.46
C ARG A 122 -10.38 -5.02 -1.00
N ASP A 123 -9.09 -5.07 -1.32
CA ASP A 123 -8.58 -5.43 -2.67
C ASP A 123 -7.37 -6.38 -2.56
N LEU A 124 -7.44 -7.36 -1.65
CA LEU A 124 -6.37 -8.35 -1.54
C LEU A 124 -6.40 -9.30 -2.74
N GLN A 125 -5.38 -9.19 -3.58
CA GLN A 125 -5.24 -10.00 -4.79
C GLN A 125 -3.76 -10.11 -5.18
N PRO A 126 -3.35 -11.10 -6.01
CA PRO A 126 -1.95 -11.33 -6.34
C PRO A 126 -1.21 -10.15 -6.99
N LYS A 127 -1.91 -9.24 -7.66
CA LYS A 127 -1.29 -8.03 -8.23
C LYS A 127 -0.87 -7.00 -7.17
N ASN A 128 -1.50 -7.05 -5.98
CA ASN A 128 -1.26 -6.16 -4.84
C ASN A 128 -0.33 -6.78 -3.79
N ILE A 129 0.44 -7.80 -4.20
CA ILE A 129 1.46 -8.46 -3.38
C ILE A 129 2.75 -8.48 -4.19
N ILE A 130 3.83 -7.97 -3.59
CA ILE A 130 5.17 -8.01 -4.18
C ILE A 130 5.96 -9.16 -3.54
N VAL A 131 6.70 -9.89 -4.37
CA VAL A 131 7.61 -10.96 -3.96
C VAL A 131 9.02 -10.54 -4.31
N ASP A 132 9.90 -10.47 -3.34
CA ASP A 132 11.31 -10.15 -3.52
C ASP A 132 12.14 -11.38 -3.97
N ARG A 133 13.45 -11.18 -4.17
CA ARG A 133 14.38 -12.24 -4.57
C ARG A 133 14.61 -13.34 -3.52
N HIS A 134 14.19 -13.12 -2.27
CA HIS A 134 14.32 -14.05 -1.15
C HIS A 134 13.00 -14.76 -0.82
N ASN A 135 11.97 -14.65 -1.68
CA ASN A 135 10.62 -15.13 -1.47
C ASN A 135 9.91 -14.46 -0.26
N HIS A 136 10.36 -13.27 0.12
CA HIS A 136 9.63 -12.45 1.07
C HIS A 136 8.51 -11.72 0.36
N ILE A 137 7.31 -11.68 0.96
CA ILE A 137 6.16 -10.98 0.39
C ILE A 137 5.89 -9.68 1.14
N THR A 138 5.44 -8.66 0.40
CA THR A 138 4.92 -7.42 0.96
C THR A 138 3.57 -7.11 0.32
N ILE A 139 2.55 -6.92 1.14
CA ILE A 139 1.20 -6.49 0.72
C ILE A 139 1.26 -4.98 0.51
N ILE A 140 0.79 -4.54 -0.65
CA ILE A 140 0.74 -3.13 -1.07
C ILE A 140 -0.68 -2.73 -1.43
N ASP A 141 -0.92 -1.45 -1.67
CA ASP A 141 -2.14 -0.91 -2.27
C ASP A 141 -3.37 -0.94 -1.36
N PHE A 142 -3.36 -0.05 -0.37
CA PHE A 142 -4.46 0.17 0.58
C PHE A 142 -5.44 1.28 0.16
N ASP A 143 -5.50 1.63 -1.13
CA ASP A 143 -6.25 2.79 -1.65
C ASP A 143 -7.74 2.74 -1.36
N ILE A 144 -8.32 1.54 -1.29
CA ILE A 144 -9.73 1.33 -0.96
C ILE A 144 -9.94 0.63 0.39
N ALA A 145 -8.88 0.53 1.19
CA ALA A 145 -8.96 0.00 2.55
C ALA A 145 -9.88 0.87 3.42
N ARG A 146 -10.47 0.27 4.43
CA ARG A 146 -11.34 0.97 5.39
C ARG A 146 -11.08 0.54 6.82
N ILE A 147 -11.35 1.48 7.73
CA ILE A 147 -11.43 1.20 9.15
C ILE A 147 -12.78 0.56 9.45
N ARG A 148 -12.76 -0.63 10.06
CA ARG A 148 -13.97 -1.30 10.56
C ARG A 148 -14.52 -0.55 11.76
N LYS A 149 -15.76 -0.11 11.68
CA LYS A 149 -16.50 0.43 12.83
C LYS A 149 -17.07 -0.72 13.65
N GLU A 150 -17.13 -0.58 14.98
CA GLU A 150 -17.65 -1.62 15.87
C GLU A 150 -19.17 -1.80 15.77
N GLU A 151 -19.91 -0.80 15.25
CA GLU A 151 -21.35 -0.88 14.99
C GLU A 151 -21.60 -1.24 13.52
N ALA A 152 -22.53 -2.19 13.31
CA ALA A 152 -22.87 -2.83 12.04
C ALA A 152 -23.03 -1.84 10.87
N ASP A 153 -21.94 -1.48 10.23
CA ASP A 153 -21.97 -0.87 8.91
C ASP A 153 -22.20 -1.99 7.89
N SER A 154 -23.41 -2.06 7.35
CA SER A 154 -23.65 -2.86 6.15
C SER A 154 -22.79 -2.27 5.04
N ASP A 155 -21.72 -2.95 4.68
CA ASP A 155 -20.91 -2.64 3.49
C ASP A 155 -21.80 -2.87 2.25
N THR A 156 -22.56 -1.85 1.88
CA THR A 156 -23.55 -1.91 0.79
C THR A 156 -22.95 -1.59 -0.57
N GLU A 157 -21.69 -1.13 -0.62
CA GLU A 157 -21.00 -0.85 -1.88
C GLU A 157 -20.15 -2.05 -2.29
N PHE A 158 -20.37 -2.53 -3.53
CA PHE A 158 -19.49 -3.52 -4.15
C PHE A 158 -18.16 -2.85 -4.51
N LEU A 159 -17.14 -3.08 -3.68
CA LEU A 159 -15.78 -2.57 -3.86
C LEU A 159 -14.81 -3.74 -3.91
N GLY A 160 -13.85 -3.65 -4.80
CA GLY A 160 -12.86 -4.69 -5.04
C GLY A 160 -12.73 -5.01 -6.53
N THR A 161 -11.90 -5.97 -6.86
CA THR A 161 -11.70 -6.42 -8.23
C THR A 161 -12.62 -7.60 -8.54
N VAL A 162 -13.35 -7.54 -9.65
CA VAL A 162 -14.22 -8.63 -10.08
C VAL A 162 -13.39 -9.90 -10.31
N GLY A 163 -13.80 -11.00 -9.66
CA GLY A 163 -13.14 -12.31 -9.78
C GLY A 163 -12.23 -12.68 -8.60
N TYR A 164 -12.17 -11.82 -7.58
CA TYR A 164 -11.43 -12.08 -6.33
C TYR A 164 -12.31 -11.82 -5.10
#